data_65d1710dce71ec3ebd2438e766d0f197
#
_entry.id   65d1710dce71ec3ebd2438e766d0f197
#
_cell.length_a   1.000
_cell.length_b   1.000
_cell.length_c   1.000
_cell.angle_alpha   90.00
_cell.angle_beta   90.00
_cell.angle_gamma   90.00
#
_symmetry.space_group_name_H-M   'P 1'
#
loop_
_entity.id
_entity.type
_entity.pdbx_description
1 polymer ?
#
loop_
_entity_poly.entity_id
_entity_poly.type
_entity_poly.pdbx_seq_one_letter_code
_entity_poly.pdbx_strand_id
1 'polypeptide(L)'
;MENAHPAYYMNIKTVTWIMGNLCTLFGIAMLTTGLVSLFYHTAHFPHFLISGFSVITIGLLLKYASGPYPTTINRREGCLIVALSWFFLSAIGAIPFMVTGTCHSFINAFFEAASGLTTTGATILEHLDQQPPSILFWRSMLQWFGGMGIIVFAIAIMPFLGIGGMQMFKAEVPGPIKDKLTARISQTGKALWLIYFLLTAACAVAYWADGMNLFDAVNHAMCTLSTGGFSTHDERCSCFWAALIFRYTTPLCEEACIAAISAMVNSEHMPAGFWF
;
A
#
# COMPACT_ATOMS: atom_id res chain seq x y z
N MET A 1 -0.72 -43.04 26.72
CA MET A 1 -0.57 -42.81 25.27
C MET A 1 -0.83 -41.34 25.03
N GLU A 2 0.22 -40.63 24.86
CA GLU A 2 0.32 -39.16 24.87
C GLU A 2 -0.20 -38.63 23.53
N ASN A 3 -1.30 -37.89 23.59
CA ASN A 3 -1.86 -37.22 22.42
C ASN A 3 -0.87 -36.15 21.95
N ALA A 4 -0.01 -36.50 21.01
CA ALA A 4 0.84 -35.57 20.32
C ALA A 4 -0.01 -34.47 19.70
N HIS A 5 0.14 -33.23 20.19
CA HIS A 5 -0.53 -32.05 19.70
C HIS A 5 -0.32 -31.88 18.19
N PRO A 6 -1.38 -31.78 17.37
CA PRO A 6 -1.24 -31.55 15.92
C PRO A 6 -0.81 -30.10 15.57
N ALA A 7 -0.12 -29.43 16.48
CA ALA A 7 0.19 -27.99 16.38
C ALA A 7 1.47 -27.65 15.61
N TYR A 8 2.18 -28.62 15.05
CA TYR A 8 3.52 -28.38 14.51
C TYR A 8 3.63 -28.27 12.98
N TYR A 9 2.60 -28.58 12.23
CA TYR A 9 2.68 -28.55 10.77
C TYR A 9 2.08 -27.27 10.20
N MET A 10 2.93 -26.45 9.59
CA MET A 10 2.56 -25.28 8.83
C MET A 10 1.85 -25.70 7.54
N ASN A 11 0.65 -25.20 7.30
CA ASN A 11 -0.11 -25.53 6.10
C ASN A 11 0.32 -24.63 4.94
N ILE A 12 1.29 -25.07 4.15
CA ILE A 12 1.81 -24.35 2.98
C ILE A 12 0.67 -24.06 1.98
N LYS A 13 -0.36 -24.91 1.88
CA LYS A 13 -1.50 -24.71 0.98
C LYS A 13 -2.26 -23.42 1.33
N THR A 14 -2.39 -23.10 2.62
CA THR A 14 -3.00 -21.84 3.07
C THR A 14 -2.20 -20.64 2.59
N VAL A 15 -0.88 -20.69 2.73
CA VAL A 15 0.02 -19.61 2.30
C VAL A 15 -0.07 -19.41 0.79
N THR A 16 0.05 -20.48 0.00
CA THR A 16 -0.02 -20.40 -1.47
C THR A 16 -1.38 -19.95 -1.97
N TRP A 17 -2.48 -20.33 -1.31
CA TRP A 17 -3.82 -19.87 -1.66
C TRP A 17 -3.96 -18.33 -1.48
N ILE A 18 -3.47 -17.81 -0.36
CA ILE A 18 -3.52 -16.37 -0.07
C ILE A 18 -2.62 -15.61 -1.04
N MET A 19 -1.40 -16.10 -1.29
CA MET A 19 -0.50 -15.50 -2.28
C MET A 19 -1.14 -15.47 -3.67
N GLY A 20 -1.83 -16.53 -4.08
CA GLY A 20 -2.57 -16.57 -5.34
C GLY A 20 -3.65 -15.50 -5.44
N ASN A 21 -4.38 -15.21 -4.35
CA ASN A 21 -5.37 -14.13 -4.34
C ASN A 21 -4.71 -12.74 -4.44
N LEU A 22 -3.63 -12.52 -3.73
CA LEU A 22 -2.87 -11.27 -3.80
C LEU A 22 -2.30 -11.02 -5.20
N CYS A 23 -1.75 -12.07 -5.84
CA CYS A 23 -1.30 -11.99 -7.24
C CYS A 23 -2.45 -11.60 -8.17
N THR A 24 -3.62 -12.24 -8.02
CA THR A 24 -4.79 -11.92 -8.86
C THR A 24 -5.21 -10.46 -8.68
N LEU A 25 -5.22 -9.95 -7.45
CA LEU A 25 -5.52 -8.54 -7.16
C LEU A 25 -4.50 -7.60 -7.84
N PHE A 26 -3.20 -7.88 -7.72
CA PHE A 26 -2.15 -7.08 -8.35
C PHE A 26 -2.21 -7.14 -9.88
N GLY A 27 -2.50 -8.29 -10.44
CA GLY A 27 -2.72 -8.41 -11.88
C GLY A 27 -3.90 -7.58 -12.38
N ILE A 28 -5.01 -7.53 -11.63
CA ILE A 28 -6.15 -6.64 -11.94
C ILE A 28 -5.71 -5.17 -11.86
N ALA A 29 -4.91 -4.80 -10.86
CA ALA A 29 -4.37 -3.44 -10.74
C ALA A 29 -3.46 -3.06 -11.92
N MET A 30 -2.65 -4.00 -12.43
CA MET A 30 -1.87 -3.79 -13.65
C MET A 30 -2.77 -3.54 -14.86
N LEU A 31 -3.87 -4.28 -14.99
CA LEU A 31 -4.84 -4.06 -16.07
C LEU A 31 -5.50 -2.68 -15.97
N THR A 32 -5.86 -2.21 -14.77
CA THR A 32 -6.39 -0.84 -14.58
C THR A 32 -5.37 0.22 -14.97
N THR A 33 -4.09 0.01 -14.64
CA THR A 33 -3.00 0.88 -15.10
C THR A 33 -2.85 0.84 -16.63
N GLY A 34 -3.06 -0.33 -17.23
CA GLY A 34 -3.13 -0.48 -18.69
C GLY A 34 -4.23 0.40 -19.31
N LEU A 35 -5.40 0.50 -18.69
CA LEU A 35 -6.46 1.40 -19.17
C LEU A 35 -6.03 2.87 -19.11
N VAL A 36 -5.29 3.28 -18.06
CA VAL A 36 -4.70 4.62 -18.00
C VAL A 36 -3.72 4.83 -19.16
N SER A 37 -2.87 3.84 -19.46
CA SER A 37 -1.96 3.86 -20.60
C SER A 37 -2.69 4.05 -21.93
N LEU A 38 -3.84 3.39 -22.09
CA LEU A 38 -4.70 3.53 -23.27
C LEU A 38 -5.29 4.95 -23.38
N PHE A 39 -5.80 5.49 -22.27
CA PHE A 39 -6.40 6.83 -22.23
C PHE A 39 -5.40 7.94 -22.59
N TYR A 40 -4.16 7.81 -22.12
CA TYR A 40 -3.06 8.76 -22.43
C TYR A 40 -2.28 8.40 -23.70
N HIS A 41 -2.75 7.44 -24.51
CA HIS A 41 -2.13 7.01 -25.76
C HIS A 41 -0.64 6.67 -25.61
N THR A 42 -0.23 6.11 -24.48
CA THR A 42 1.16 5.71 -24.28
C THR A 42 1.44 4.33 -24.88
N ALA A 43 2.66 4.13 -25.38
CA ALA A 43 3.08 2.84 -25.99
C ALA A 43 3.12 1.66 -24.99
N HIS A 44 2.90 1.92 -23.70
CA HIS A 44 3.03 0.92 -22.63
C HIS A 44 1.78 0.06 -22.40
N PHE A 45 0.66 0.35 -23.07
CA PHE A 45 -0.58 -0.43 -22.95
C PHE A 45 -0.37 -1.95 -23.08
N PRO A 46 0.28 -2.47 -24.15
CA PRO A 46 0.48 -3.92 -24.29
C PRO A 46 1.35 -4.51 -23.17
N HIS A 47 2.32 -3.77 -22.66
CA HIS A 47 3.20 -4.21 -21.59
C HIS A 47 2.43 -4.44 -20.28
N PHE A 48 1.51 -3.52 -19.91
CA PHE A 48 0.65 -3.69 -18.75
C PHE A 48 -0.39 -4.80 -18.93
N LEU A 49 -0.91 -5.01 -20.15
CA LEU A 49 -1.81 -6.13 -20.42
C LEU A 49 -1.11 -7.48 -20.25
N ILE A 50 0.06 -7.65 -20.88
CA ILE A 50 0.83 -8.89 -20.80
C ILE A 50 1.23 -9.18 -19.35
N SER A 51 1.74 -8.17 -18.63
CA SER A 51 2.11 -8.30 -17.22
C SER A 51 0.90 -8.65 -16.35
N GLY A 52 -0.22 -7.95 -16.53
CA GLY A 52 -1.45 -8.18 -15.76
C GLY A 52 -2.02 -9.57 -15.97
N PHE A 53 -2.16 -10.01 -17.24
CA PHE A 53 -2.66 -11.36 -17.53
C PHE A 53 -1.72 -12.47 -17.05
N SER A 54 -0.40 -12.30 -17.20
CA SER A 54 0.57 -13.30 -16.69
C SER A 54 0.49 -13.41 -15.16
N VAL A 55 0.41 -12.31 -14.44
CA VAL A 55 0.30 -12.30 -12.98
C VAL A 55 -1.04 -12.89 -12.51
N ILE A 56 -2.16 -12.59 -13.20
CA ILE A 56 -3.46 -13.22 -12.91
C ILE A 56 -3.37 -14.72 -13.13
N THR A 57 -2.79 -15.16 -14.24
CA THR A 57 -2.65 -16.60 -14.55
C THR A 57 -1.83 -17.32 -13.49
N ILE A 58 -0.70 -16.74 -13.06
CA ILE A 58 0.11 -17.28 -11.96
C ILE A 58 -0.72 -17.34 -10.67
N GLY A 59 -1.46 -16.28 -10.35
CA GLY A 59 -2.34 -16.23 -9.17
C GLY A 59 -3.40 -17.34 -9.18
N LEU A 60 -4.06 -17.56 -10.31
CA LEU A 60 -5.07 -18.61 -10.47
C LEU A 60 -4.45 -20.00 -10.39
N LEU A 61 -3.28 -20.22 -10.98
CA LEU A 61 -2.55 -21.48 -10.88
C LEU A 61 -2.16 -21.80 -9.42
N LEU A 62 -1.66 -20.82 -8.68
CA LEU A 62 -1.36 -20.98 -7.24
C LEU A 62 -2.61 -21.33 -6.44
N LYS A 63 -3.74 -20.71 -6.71
CA LYS A 63 -5.03 -21.04 -6.07
C LYS A 63 -5.47 -22.47 -6.40
N TYR A 64 -5.41 -22.84 -7.66
CA TYR A 64 -5.80 -24.18 -8.11
C TYR A 64 -4.91 -25.26 -7.49
N ALA A 65 -3.60 -25.06 -7.47
CA ALA A 65 -2.64 -25.96 -6.85
C ALA A 65 -2.80 -26.09 -5.32
N SER A 66 -3.33 -25.08 -4.66
CA SER A 66 -3.53 -25.05 -3.21
C SER A 66 -4.75 -25.86 -2.76
N GLY A 67 -5.72 -26.09 -3.66
CA GLY A 67 -6.98 -26.75 -3.33
C GLY A 67 -8.03 -25.83 -2.67
N PRO A 68 -8.99 -26.41 -1.92
CA PRO A 68 -10.12 -25.64 -1.36
C PRO A 68 -9.69 -24.61 -0.32
N TYR A 69 -10.58 -23.63 -0.08
CA TYR A 69 -10.35 -22.54 0.87
C TYR A 69 -9.94 -23.04 2.26
N PRO A 70 -8.84 -22.52 2.84
CA PRO A 70 -8.41 -22.89 4.18
C PRO A 70 -9.37 -22.36 5.23
N THR A 71 -9.82 -23.23 6.13
CA THR A 71 -10.83 -22.89 7.16
C THR A 71 -10.23 -22.20 8.39
N THR A 72 -8.93 -22.40 8.65
CA THR A 72 -8.26 -21.87 9.84
C THR A 72 -6.83 -21.43 9.49
N ILE A 73 -6.42 -20.30 10.01
CA ILE A 73 -5.08 -19.75 9.88
C ILE A 73 -4.43 -19.71 11.27
N ASN A 74 -3.26 -20.32 11.40
CA ASN A 74 -2.47 -20.27 12.62
C ASN A 74 -1.66 -18.98 12.72
N ARG A 75 -1.27 -18.56 13.94
CA ARG A 75 -0.46 -17.34 14.16
C ARG A 75 0.84 -17.34 13.34
N ARG A 76 1.54 -18.50 13.29
CA ARG A 76 2.79 -18.65 12.54
C ARG A 76 2.58 -18.50 11.03
N GLU A 77 1.50 -19.09 10.52
CA GLU A 77 1.10 -18.94 9.11
C GLU A 77 0.78 -17.47 8.79
N GLY A 78 0.05 -16.79 9.66
CA GLY A 78 -0.27 -15.36 9.49
C GLY A 78 0.99 -14.49 9.39
N CYS A 79 1.96 -14.64 10.30
CA CYS A 79 3.22 -13.90 10.23
C CYS A 79 4.01 -14.21 8.96
N LEU A 80 4.08 -15.48 8.57
CA LEU A 80 4.76 -15.89 7.35
C LEU A 80 4.09 -15.32 6.09
N ILE A 81 2.75 -15.39 6.02
CA ILE A 81 1.97 -14.82 4.91
C ILE A 81 2.30 -13.35 4.73
N VAL A 82 2.32 -12.59 5.82
CA VAL A 82 2.62 -11.16 5.76
C VAL A 82 4.04 -10.90 5.27
N ALA A 83 5.04 -11.55 5.88
CA ALA A 83 6.44 -11.36 5.48
C ALA A 83 6.67 -11.72 4.00
N LEU A 84 6.13 -12.86 3.56
CA LEU A 84 6.22 -13.28 2.17
C LEU A 84 5.44 -12.36 1.23
N SER A 85 4.29 -11.82 1.66
CA SER A 85 3.49 -10.90 0.84
C SER A 85 4.29 -9.67 0.45
N TRP A 86 4.93 -9.01 1.40
CA TRP A 86 5.72 -7.81 1.13
C TRP A 86 6.82 -8.06 0.12
N PHE A 87 7.58 -9.14 0.30
CA PHE A 87 8.66 -9.49 -0.61
C PHE A 87 8.14 -9.90 -2.00
N PHE A 88 7.13 -10.77 -2.03
CA PHE A 88 6.61 -11.35 -3.27
C PHE A 88 5.86 -10.31 -4.11
N LEU A 89 5.04 -9.47 -3.47
CA LEU A 89 4.31 -8.41 -4.16
C LEU A 89 5.24 -7.31 -4.66
N SER A 90 6.35 -7.02 -3.97
CA SER A 90 7.38 -6.12 -4.48
C SER A 90 8.04 -6.68 -5.74
N ALA A 91 8.34 -7.99 -5.76
CA ALA A 91 8.90 -8.65 -6.95
C ALA A 91 7.93 -8.62 -8.14
N ILE A 92 6.64 -8.88 -7.90
CA ILE A 92 5.59 -8.77 -8.93
C ILE A 92 5.41 -7.31 -9.36
N GLY A 93 5.37 -6.38 -8.42
CA GLY A 93 5.25 -4.95 -8.67
C GLY A 93 6.41 -4.36 -9.50
N ALA A 94 7.57 -5.02 -9.50
CA ALA A 94 8.73 -4.67 -10.31
C ALA A 94 8.56 -5.01 -11.81
N ILE A 95 7.68 -5.97 -12.15
CA ILE A 95 7.53 -6.45 -13.54
C ILE A 95 7.20 -5.32 -14.52
N PRO A 96 6.21 -4.44 -14.27
CA PRO A 96 5.91 -3.35 -15.18
C PRO A 96 7.10 -2.41 -15.44
N PHE A 97 7.90 -2.07 -14.42
CA PHE A 97 9.06 -1.21 -14.56
C PHE A 97 10.15 -1.81 -15.47
N MET A 98 10.31 -3.15 -15.42
CA MET A 98 11.25 -3.86 -16.27
C MET A 98 10.74 -3.97 -17.72
N VAL A 99 9.49 -4.40 -17.88
CA VAL A 99 8.93 -4.68 -19.23
C VAL A 99 8.73 -3.40 -20.02
N THR A 100 8.46 -2.28 -19.38
CA THR A 100 8.37 -0.95 -20.01
C THR A 100 9.75 -0.33 -20.30
N GLY A 101 10.83 -0.91 -19.79
CA GLY A 101 12.18 -0.38 -19.93
C GLY A 101 12.49 0.83 -19.02
N THR A 102 11.59 1.18 -18.11
CA THR A 102 11.80 2.27 -17.14
C THR A 102 12.99 1.98 -16.21
N CYS A 103 13.13 0.73 -15.78
CA CYS A 103 14.28 0.26 -15.01
C CYS A 103 15.01 -0.84 -15.78
N HIS A 104 16.30 -0.66 -16.03
CA HIS A 104 17.13 -1.64 -16.75
C HIS A 104 17.61 -2.80 -15.88
N SER A 105 17.58 -2.65 -14.55
CA SER A 105 17.99 -3.67 -13.58
C SER A 105 16.81 -4.14 -12.76
N PHE A 106 16.73 -5.48 -12.51
CA PHE A 106 15.72 -6.03 -11.60
C PHE A 106 15.85 -5.45 -10.19
N ILE A 107 17.07 -5.20 -9.72
CA ILE A 107 17.32 -4.64 -8.38
C ILE A 107 16.69 -3.25 -8.28
N ASN A 108 16.86 -2.42 -9.30
CA ASN A 108 16.28 -1.08 -9.36
C ASN A 108 14.75 -1.14 -9.41
N ALA A 109 14.20 -1.98 -10.29
CA ALA A 109 12.75 -2.17 -10.40
C ALA A 109 12.13 -2.71 -9.09
N PHE A 110 12.82 -3.65 -8.43
CA PHE A 110 12.42 -4.18 -7.15
C PHE A 110 12.48 -3.11 -6.04
N PHE A 111 13.54 -2.30 -6.00
CA PHE A 111 13.66 -1.20 -5.05
C PHE A 111 12.52 -0.20 -5.19
N GLU A 112 12.21 0.24 -6.41
CA GLU A 112 11.12 1.18 -6.68
C GLU A 112 9.76 0.59 -6.27
N ALA A 113 9.50 -0.69 -6.62
CA ALA A 113 8.27 -1.38 -6.24
C ALA A 113 8.18 -1.61 -4.72
N ALA A 114 9.27 -1.99 -4.07
CA ALA A 114 9.33 -2.19 -2.62
C ALA A 114 9.14 -0.87 -1.88
N SER A 115 9.80 0.20 -2.32
CA SER A 115 9.62 1.55 -1.77
C SER A 115 8.19 2.05 -1.92
N GLY A 116 7.56 1.79 -3.07
CA GLY A 116 6.15 2.08 -3.26
C GLY A 116 5.28 1.29 -2.28
N LEU A 117 5.40 -0.02 -2.29
CA LEU A 117 4.54 -0.91 -1.51
C LEU A 117 4.72 -0.73 0.01
N THR A 118 5.94 -0.50 0.48
CA THR A 118 6.19 -0.19 1.90
C THR A 118 5.88 1.25 2.29
N THR A 119 5.36 2.04 1.36
CA THR A 119 5.06 3.48 1.55
C THR A 119 6.26 4.31 2.00
N THR A 120 7.47 3.89 1.63
CA THR A 120 8.72 4.58 2.00
C THR A 120 8.93 5.88 1.22
N GLY A 121 8.53 5.92 -0.06
CA GLY A 121 8.64 7.10 -0.91
C GLY A 121 10.04 7.40 -1.44
N ALA A 122 11.02 6.54 -1.19
CA ALA A 122 12.34 6.65 -1.81
C ALA A 122 12.27 6.22 -3.27
N THR A 123 12.84 7.00 -4.19
CA THR A 123 12.84 6.72 -5.62
C THR A 123 14.23 6.78 -6.21
N ILE A 124 14.44 5.93 -7.20
CA ILE A 124 15.63 5.92 -8.06
C ILE A 124 15.33 6.46 -9.46
N LEU A 125 14.04 6.75 -9.73
CA LEU A 125 13.64 7.33 -10.99
C LEU A 125 13.95 8.83 -10.99
N GLU A 126 14.62 9.27 -12.05
CA GLU A 126 14.91 10.65 -12.34
C GLU A 126 14.01 11.14 -13.48
N HIS A 127 13.87 12.47 -13.63
CA HIS A 127 13.07 13.10 -14.67
C HIS A 127 11.61 12.60 -14.67
N LEU A 128 10.94 12.69 -13.52
CA LEU A 128 9.56 12.22 -13.35
C LEU A 128 8.60 12.91 -14.31
N ASP A 129 8.82 14.19 -14.60
CA ASP A 129 8.01 14.97 -15.55
C ASP A 129 8.04 14.41 -16.99
N GLN A 130 9.06 13.61 -17.34
CA GLN A 130 9.20 12.97 -18.64
C GLN A 130 8.73 11.50 -18.62
N GLN A 131 8.41 10.96 -17.45
CA GLN A 131 7.97 9.58 -17.34
C GLN A 131 6.53 9.41 -17.87
N PRO A 132 6.23 8.26 -18.49
CA PRO A 132 4.90 7.99 -18.99
C PRO A 132 3.85 7.99 -17.86
N PRO A 133 2.65 8.58 -18.08
CA PRO A 133 1.59 8.62 -17.07
C PRO A 133 1.24 7.26 -16.47
N SER A 134 1.31 6.18 -17.26
CA SER A 134 1.06 4.82 -16.79
C SER A 134 2.07 4.36 -15.72
N ILE A 135 3.34 4.76 -15.82
CA ILE A 135 4.37 4.44 -14.84
C ILE A 135 4.15 5.24 -13.55
N LEU A 136 3.86 6.53 -13.66
CA LEU A 136 3.54 7.39 -12.50
C LEU A 136 2.30 6.89 -11.77
N PHE A 137 1.27 6.49 -12.50
CA PHE A 137 0.05 5.91 -11.91
C PHE A 137 0.33 4.57 -11.22
N TRP A 138 1.15 3.70 -11.83
CA TRP A 138 1.53 2.44 -11.21
C TRP A 138 2.28 2.63 -9.88
N ARG A 139 3.21 3.60 -9.81
CA ARG A 139 3.92 3.97 -8.58
C ARG A 139 2.93 4.39 -7.47
N SER A 140 2.00 5.27 -7.81
CA SER A 140 0.96 5.74 -6.87
C SER A 140 0.05 4.61 -6.41
N MET A 141 -0.32 3.68 -7.31
CA MET A 141 -1.10 2.49 -7.00
C MET A 141 -0.37 1.56 -6.02
N LEU A 142 0.94 1.35 -6.19
CA LEU A 142 1.74 0.55 -5.25
C LEU A 142 1.70 1.16 -3.85
N GLN A 143 1.87 2.47 -3.71
CA GLN A 143 1.77 3.14 -2.42
C GLN A 143 0.36 3.02 -1.82
N TRP A 144 -0.66 3.19 -2.63
CA TRP A 144 -2.04 3.10 -2.20
C TRP A 144 -2.39 1.71 -1.66
N PHE A 145 -1.97 0.65 -2.35
CA PHE A 145 -2.12 -0.72 -1.85
C PHE A 145 -1.28 -0.98 -0.60
N GLY A 146 -0.08 -0.41 -0.52
CA GLY A 146 0.79 -0.52 0.63
C GLY A 146 0.18 0.07 1.89
N GLY A 147 -0.36 1.29 1.81
CA GLY A 147 -1.06 1.95 2.92
C GLY A 147 -2.24 1.12 3.44
N MET A 148 -3.06 0.58 2.53
CA MET A 148 -4.14 -0.32 2.91
C MET A 148 -3.63 -1.65 3.49
N GLY A 149 -2.54 -2.19 2.94
CA GLY A 149 -1.91 -3.42 3.43
C GLY A 149 -1.51 -3.33 4.90
N ILE A 150 -0.92 -2.21 5.32
CA ILE A 150 -0.54 -1.95 6.71
C ILE A 150 -1.77 -1.90 7.62
N ILE A 151 -2.85 -1.26 7.20
CA ILE A 151 -4.10 -1.16 7.98
C ILE A 151 -4.71 -2.55 8.18
N VAL A 152 -4.82 -3.33 7.11
CA VAL A 152 -5.36 -4.71 7.18
C VAL A 152 -4.47 -5.59 8.05
N PHE A 153 -3.16 -5.46 7.94
CA PHE A 153 -2.19 -6.18 8.75
C PHE A 153 -2.33 -5.86 10.24
N ALA A 154 -2.42 -4.58 10.59
CA ALA A 154 -2.60 -4.15 11.99
C ALA A 154 -3.86 -4.78 12.61
N ILE A 155 -4.99 -4.78 11.88
CA ILE A 155 -6.25 -5.39 12.35
C ILE A 155 -6.11 -6.90 12.49
N ALA A 156 -5.45 -7.56 11.55
CA ALA A 156 -5.25 -9.00 11.57
C ALA A 156 -4.37 -9.45 12.75
N ILE A 157 -3.36 -8.65 13.13
CA ILE A 157 -2.42 -8.97 14.22
C ILE A 157 -2.94 -8.54 15.60
N MET A 158 -3.69 -7.45 15.69
CA MET A 158 -4.16 -6.91 16.97
C MET A 158 -4.81 -7.96 17.91
N PRO A 159 -5.64 -8.91 17.44
CA PRO A 159 -6.18 -9.96 18.28
C PRO A 159 -5.12 -10.94 18.83
N PHE A 160 -3.98 -11.06 18.15
CA PHE A 160 -2.89 -11.96 18.56
C PHE A 160 -1.94 -11.32 19.57
N LEU A 161 -1.84 -9.99 19.58
CA LEU A 161 -1.01 -9.24 20.52
C LEU A 161 -1.68 -9.07 21.89
N GLY A 162 -2.96 -9.41 22.00
CA GLY A 162 -3.69 -9.25 23.26
C GLY A 162 -3.95 -7.79 23.65
N ILE A 163 -3.68 -6.85 22.74
CA ILE A 163 -3.89 -5.42 22.94
C ILE A 163 -5.36 -5.11 22.65
N GLY A 164 -6.08 -4.56 23.62
CA GLY A 164 -7.46 -4.12 23.44
C GLY A 164 -8.52 -4.90 24.22
N GLY A 165 -8.34 -5.07 25.54
CA GLY A 165 -9.44 -5.48 26.45
C GLY A 165 -10.03 -6.88 26.24
N MET A 166 -9.63 -7.60 25.19
CA MET A 166 -10.20 -8.90 24.81
C MET A 166 -9.78 -10.07 25.71
N GLN A 167 -8.75 -9.89 26.54
CA GLN A 167 -8.39 -10.91 27.54
C GLN A 167 -9.39 -11.00 28.69
N MET A 168 -10.04 -9.89 29.06
CA MET A 168 -11.09 -9.89 30.09
C MET A 168 -12.37 -10.56 29.57
N PHE A 169 -12.73 -10.41 28.28
CA PHE A 169 -13.90 -11.07 27.69
C PHE A 169 -13.75 -12.58 27.49
N LYS A 170 -12.52 -13.08 27.33
CA LYS A 170 -12.27 -14.53 27.21
C LYS A 170 -12.46 -15.31 28.51
N ALA A 171 -12.40 -14.63 29.66
CA ALA A 171 -12.56 -15.26 30.95
C ALA A 171 -14.06 -15.44 31.35
N GLU A 172 -14.98 -14.70 30.72
CA GLU A 172 -16.38 -14.62 31.20
C GLU A 172 -17.41 -15.33 30.29
N VAL A 173 -17.06 -15.78 29.08
CA VAL A 173 -18.03 -16.40 28.15
C VAL A 173 -17.55 -17.76 27.66
N PRO A 174 -18.03 -18.88 28.19
CA PRO A 174 -17.83 -20.21 27.61
C PRO A 174 -18.76 -20.39 26.40
N GLY A 175 -18.20 -20.41 25.19
CA GLY A 175 -18.95 -20.65 23.94
C GLY A 175 -18.10 -20.53 22.65
N PRO A 176 -18.60 -20.97 21.49
CA PRO A 176 -17.88 -20.96 20.22
C PRO A 176 -17.70 -19.55 19.69
N ILE A 177 -16.64 -18.86 20.17
CA ILE A 177 -16.37 -17.44 19.90
C ILE A 177 -15.63 -17.25 18.54
N LYS A 178 -15.07 -18.32 17.94
CA LYS A 178 -14.24 -18.21 16.74
C LYS A 178 -14.99 -17.66 15.53
N ASP A 179 -16.20 -18.08 15.28
CA ASP A 179 -16.97 -17.66 14.09
C ASP A 179 -17.42 -16.20 14.16
N LYS A 180 -17.78 -15.71 15.35
CA LYS A 180 -18.18 -14.31 15.57
C LYS A 180 -17.00 -13.34 15.43
N LEU A 181 -15.79 -13.74 15.82
CA LEU A 181 -14.58 -12.93 15.69
C LEU A 181 -14.16 -12.77 14.23
N THR A 182 -14.19 -13.87 13.47
CA THR A 182 -13.83 -13.85 12.05
C THR A 182 -14.81 -13.00 11.24
N ALA A 183 -16.10 -13.08 11.51
CA ALA A 183 -17.11 -12.24 10.88
C ALA A 183 -16.92 -10.74 11.20
N ARG A 184 -16.59 -10.38 12.44
CA ARG A 184 -16.30 -9.00 12.84
C ARG A 184 -15.05 -8.44 12.15
N ILE A 185 -13.96 -9.21 12.09
CA ILE A 185 -12.72 -8.80 11.42
C ILE A 185 -12.97 -8.53 9.92
N SER A 186 -13.73 -9.41 9.26
CA SER A 186 -14.09 -9.22 7.85
C SER A 186 -14.97 -8.00 7.61
N GLN A 187 -15.95 -7.74 8.47
CA GLN A 187 -16.80 -6.55 8.38
C GLN A 187 -16.01 -5.27 8.63
N THR A 188 -15.14 -5.26 9.65
CA THR A 188 -14.24 -4.13 9.94
C THR A 188 -13.30 -3.86 8.77
N GLY A 189 -12.72 -4.90 8.16
CA GLY A 189 -11.86 -4.77 7.00
C GLY A 189 -12.58 -4.12 5.82
N LYS A 190 -13.83 -4.54 5.51
CA LYS A 190 -14.64 -3.94 4.43
C LYS A 190 -14.97 -2.48 4.71
N ALA A 191 -15.34 -2.14 5.94
CA ALA A 191 -15.64 -0.77 6.33
C ALA A 191 -14.41 0.14 6.18
N LEU A 192 -13.23 -0.33 6.57
CA LEU A 192 -11.99 0.42 6.43
C LEU A 192 -11.57 0.60 4.97
N TRP A 193 -11.76 -0.41 4.12
CA TRP A 193 -11.57 -0.27 2.67
C TRP A 193 -12.47 0.82 2.09
N LEU A 194 -13.74 0.83 2.47
CA LEU A 194 -14.68 1.85 2.00
C LEU A 194 -14.28 3.24 2.48
N ILE A 195 -13.93 3.40 3.77
CA ILE A 195 -13.49 4.68 4.34
C ILE A 195 -12.22 5.16 3.65
N TYR A 196 -11.23 4.28 3.45
CA TYR A 196 -9.99 4.61 2.77
C TYR A 196 -10.22 5.10 1.34
N PHE A 197 -11.08 4.40 0.60
CA PHE A 197 -11.46 4.80 -0.74
C PHE A 197 -12.19 6.16 -0.77
N LEU A 198 -13.16 6.37 0.12
CA LEU A 198 -13.90 7.64 0.22
C LEU A 198 -12.99 8.81 0.60
N LEU A 199 -12.07 8.61 1.54
CA LEU A 199 -11.08 9.61 1.90
C LEU A 199 -10.12 9.91 0.75
N THR A 200 -9.68 8.89 0.00
CA THR A 200 -8.87 9.10 -1.22
C THR A 200 -9.63 9.93 -2.25
N ALA A 201 -10.90 9.60 -2.49
CA ALA A 201 -11.74 10.36 -3.43
C ALA A 201 -11.95 11.81 -2.97
N ALA A 202 -12.23 12.04 -1.68
CA ALA A 202 -12.38 13.38 -1.12
C ALA A 202 -11.08 14.19 -1.24
N CYS A 203 -9.92 13.57 -0.98
CA CYS A 203 -8.62 14.19 -1.13
C CYS A 203 -8.33 14.56 -2.61
N ALA A 204 -8.66 13.65 -3.55
CA ALA A 204 -8.50 13.91 -4.98
C ALA A 204 -9.39 15.09 -5.44
N VAL A 205 -10.63 15.16 -4.97
CA VAL A 205 -11.53 16.29 -5.26
C VAL A 205 -10.98 17.60 -4.67
N ALA A 206 -10.42 17.57 -3.47
CA ALA A 206 -9.81 18.76 -2.85
C ALA A 206 -8.60 19.27 -3.67
N TYR A 207 -7.71 18.37 -4.11
CA TYR A 207 -6.58 18.73 -4.96
C TYR A 207 -7.02 19.26 -6.33
N TRP A 208 -8.04 18.66 -6.93
CA TRP A 208 -8.59 19.12 -8.19
C TRP A 208 -9.24 20.51 -8.04
N ALA A 209 -9.99 20.75 -6.96
CA ALA A 209 -10.60 22.03 -6.67
C ALA A 209 -9.57 23.15 -6.40
N ASP A 210 -8.38 22.79 -5.91
CA ASP A 210 -7.24 23.71 -5.71
C ASP A 210 -6.47 24.02 -7.01
N GLY A 211 -6.91 23.47 -8.16
CA GLY A 211 -6.36 23.78 -9.48
C GLY A 211 -5.38 22.75 -10.04
N MET A 212 -5.17 21.63 -9.36
CA MET A 212 -4.37 20.53 -9.89
C MET A 212 -5.10 19.84 -11.03
N ASN A 213 -4.39 19.35 -12.04
CA ASN A 213 -5.03 18.54 -13.07
C ASN A 213 -5.55 17.22 -12.47
N LEU A 214 -6.55 16.61 -13.10
CA LEU A 214 -7.23 15.43 -12.54
C LEU A 214 -6.28 14.24 -12.35
N PHE A 215 -5.31 14.05 -13.26
CA PHE A 215 -4.34 12.96 -13.17
C PHE A 215 -3.45 13.11 -11.94
N ASP A 216 -2.86 14.29 -11.75
CA ASP A 216 -2.00 14.55 -10.61
C ASP A 216 -2.80 14.55 -9.30
N ALA A 217 -4.02 15.11 -9.30
CA ALA A 217 -4.90 15.10 -8.13
C ALA A 217 -5.19 13.68 -7.62
N VAL A 218 -5.47 12.72 -8.53
CA VAL A 218 -5.70 11.32 -8.17
C VAL A 218 -4.41 10.65 -7.68
N ASN A 219 -3.30 10.85 -8.38
CA ASN A 219 -2.01 10.25 -7.99
C ASN A 219 -1.55 10.78 -6.63
N HIS A 220 -1.60 12.09 -6.43
CA HIS A 220 -1.23 12.69 -5.15
C HIS A 220 -2.18 12.28 -4.02
N ALA A 221 -3.48 12.16 -4.26
CA ALA A 221 -4.42 11.68 -3.25
C ALA A 221 -4.09 10.24 -2.80
N MET A 222 -3.73 9.35 -3.73
CA MET A 222 -3.31 7.98 -3.41
C MET A 222 -2.04 7.98 -2.54
N CYS A 223 -1.04 8.78 -2.90
CA CYS A 223 0.22 8.89 -2.16
C CYS A 223 0.04 9.57 -0.79
N THR A 224 -0.91 10.51 -0.70
CA THR A 224 -1.27 11.23 0.51
C THR A 224 -1.90 10.30 1.55
N LEU A 225 -2.96 9.62 1.19
CA LEU A 225 -3.69 8.73 2.11
C LEU A 225 -2.83 7.53 2.56
N SER A 226 -1.92 7.08 1.71
CA SER A 226 -0.94 6.05 2.07
C SER A 226 0.25 6.59 2.89
N THR A 227 0.37 7.92 3.05
CA THR A 227 1.54 8.58 3.67
C THR A 227 2.86 8.23 3.00
N GLY A 228 2.84 7.96 1.68
CA GLY A 228 3.95 7.35 0.96
C GLY A 228 4.95 8.33 0.34
N GLY A 229 4.51 9.51 -0.07
CA GLY A 229 5.37 10.62 -0.52
C GLY A 229 5.92 10.53 -1.96
N PHE A 230 5.45 9.59 -2.79
CA PHE A 230 5.74 9.64 -4.23
C PHE A 230 5.04 10.85 -4.88
N SER A 231 5.72 11.46 -5.85
CA SER A 231 5.22 12.57 -6.66
C SER A 231 5.17 12.19 -8.13
N THR A 232 4.34 12.88 -8.89
CA THR A 232 4.32 12.85 -10.36
C THR A 232 5.31 13.83 -10.98
N HIS A 233 5.89 14.74 -10.19
CA HIS A 233 6.82 15.76 -10.61
C HIS A 233 8.16 15.64 -9.87
N ASP A 234 9.24 16.13 -10.50
CA ASP A 234 10.57 16.15 -9.91
C ASP A 234 10.67 17.13 -8.72
N GLU A 235 9.94 18.24 -8.78
CA GLU A 235 9.80 19.14 -7.65
C GLU A 235 8.94 18.48 -6.56
N ARG A 236 9.56 18.18 -5.43
CA ARG A 236 8.86 17.54 -4.31
C ARG A 236 7.72 18.42 -3.82
N CYS A 237 6.52 17.86 -3.74
CA CYS A 237 5.31 18.52 -3.22
C CYS A 237 5.38 18.90 -1.73
N SER A 238 6.55 19.11 -1.15
CA SER A 238 6.70 19.59 0.23
C SER A 238 5.99 20.92 0.46
N CYS A 239 5.96 21.78 -0.56
CA CYS A 239 5.22 23.05 -0.50
C CYS A 239 3.70 22.86 -0.61
N PHE A 240 3.21 21.81 -1.29
CA PHE A 240 1.79 21.62 -1.53
C PHE A 240 1.05 21.13 -0.27
N TRP A 241 1.67 20.26 0.52
CA TRP A 241 1.15 19.84 1.83
C TRP A 241 1.05 20.99 2.82
N ALA A 242 2.09 21.83 2.86
CA ALA A 242 2.06 23.03 3.63
C ALA A 242 0.94 23.98 3.14
N ALA A 243 0.81 24.19 1.82
CA ALA A 243 -0.20 25.05 1.24
C ALA A 243 -1.63 24.56 1.48
N LEU A 244 -1.92 23.25 1.37
CA LEU A 244 -3.24 22.69 1.59
C LEU A 244 -3.66 22.78 3.07
N ILE A 245 -2.78 22.38 3.98
CA ILE A 245 -3.02 22.52 5.42
C ILE A 245 -3.16 24.02 5.78
N PHE A 246 -2.35 24.89 5.19
CA PHE A 246 -2.35 26.33 5.46
C PHE A 246 -3.57 27.05 4.92
N ARG A 247 -4.07 26.71 3.74
CA ARG A 247 -5.23 27.36 3.13
C ARG A 247 -6.53 27.08 3.88
N TYR A 248 -6.61 25.95 4.59
CA TYR A 248 -7.82 25.57 5.34
C TYR A 248 -7.74 25.76 6.86
N THR A 249 -6.54 26.01 7.44
CA THR A 249 -6.38 26.13 8.90
C THR A 249 -6.27 27.55 9.43
N THR A 250 -6.58 28.60 8.66
CA THR A 250 -6.72 29.99 9.09
C THR A 250 -5.56 30.97 8.78
N PRO A 251 -5.87 32.23 8.48
CA PRO A 251 -4.89 33.30 8.21
C PRO A 251 -3.94 33.65 9.37
N LEU A 252 -4.22 33.11 10.57
CA LEU A 252 -3.37 33.32 11.76
C LEU A 252 -2.16 32.36 11.85
N CYS A 253 -2.15 31.29 11.05
CA CYS A 253 -1.04 30.32 11.04
C CYS A 253 0.06 30.69 10.03
N GLU A 254 -0.26 31.54 9.03
CA GLU A 254 0.67 31.90 7.94
C GLU A 254 1.88 32.69 8.50
N GLU A 255 1.66 33.68 9.38
CA GLU A 255 2.74 34.44 10.01
C GLU A 255 3.56 33.60 10.99
N ALA A 256 2.92 32.69 11.75
CA ALA A 256 3.60 31.86 12.74
C ALA A 256 4.49 30.79 12.09
N CYS A 257 4.11 30.25 10.94
CA CYS A 257 4.90 29.21 10.25
C CYS A 257 6.01 29.80 9.40
N ILE A 258 5.79 30.95 8.75
CA ILE A 258 6.87 31.68 8.07
C ILE A 258 7.91 32.10 9.10
N ALA A 259 7.49 32.55 10.26
CA ALA A 259 8.39 32.85 11.36
C ALA A 259 9.12 31.63 11.91
N ALA A 260 8.45 30.47 12.04
CA ALA A 260 9.08 29.23 12.46
C ALA A 260 10.06 28.66 11.43
N ILE A 261 9.71 28.69 10.13
CA ILE A 261 10.59 28.26 9.04
C ILE A 261 11.77 29.21 8.89
N SER A 262 11.57 30.51 8.98
CA SER A 262 12.66 31.50 8.96
C SER A 262 13.58 31.38 10.18
N ALA A 263 13.04 31.05 11.35
CA ALA A 263 13.82 30.77 12.55
C ALA A 263 14.62 29.45 12.42
N MET A 264 14.06 28.42 11.78
CA MET A 264 14.79 27.17 11.48
C MET A 264 15.88 27.35 10.42
N VAL A 265 15.63 28.17 9.39
CA VAL A 265 16.62 28.44 8.33
C VAL A 265 17.74 29.36 8.82
N ASN A 266 17.45 30.31 9.73
CA ASN A 266 18.44 31.23 10.27
C ASN A 266 19.16 30.74 11.53
N SER A 267 18.79 29.58 12.08
CA SER A 267 19.53 29.00 13.22
C SER A 267 20.71 28.15 12.73
N GLU A 268 21.80 28.79 12.29
CA GLU A 268 23.11 28.15 12.09
C GLU A 268 23.75 27.65 13.40
N HIS A 269 23.02 27.67 14.52
CA HIS A 269 23.50 27.21 15.82
C HIS A 269 22.45 26.34 16.51
N MET A 270 22.31 25.08 16.08
CA MET A 270 21.70 24.04 16.92
C MET A 270 22.82 23.23 17.60
N PRO A 271 22.80 23.09 18.95
CA PRO A 271 23.74 22.21 19.66
C PRO A 271 23.47 20.75 19.26
N ALA A 272 24.54 19.99 19.04
CA ALA A 272 24.56 18.58 18.63
C ALA A 272 23.99 17.64 19.70
N GLY A 273 22.67 17.70 19.97
CA GLY A 273 22.05 16.89 21.02
C GLY A 273 20.58 16.56 20.79
N PHE A 274 20.02 16.89 19.63
CA PHE A 274 18.56 16.73 19.40
C PHE A 274 18.18 15.62 18.38
N TRP A 275 19.08 14.65 18.17
CA TRP A 275 18.80 13.46 17.37
C TRP A 275 18.93 12.22 18.26
N PHE A 276 17.88 11.89 19.02
CA PHE A 276 17.59 10.52 19.49
C PHE A 276 16.08 10.38 19.62
#